data_04388fe77a1cce789554cf66970c6108
#
_entry.id   04388fe77a1cce789554cf66970c6108
#
_cell.length_a   1.000
_cell.length_b   1.000
_cell.length_c   1.000
_cell.angle_alpha   90.00
_cell.angle_beta   90.00
_cell.angle_gamma   90.00
#
_symmetry.space_group_name_H-M   'P 1'
#
loop_
_entity.id
_entity.type
_entity.pdbx_description
1 polymer ?
#
loop_
_entity_poly.entity_id
_entity_poly.type
_entity_poly.pdbx_seq_one_letter_code
_entity_poly.pdbx_strand_id
1 'polypeptide(L)'
;MNDTDPRDDADDVTIDVAIEVDDDGQAALVVPDAAPPVTLRFAARSDVGLVRAGNEDSGYAGPRLLMVADGMGGHAAGELASAVAIATVADLDVHPPSSSELLNALTDAIDSTGETINAIINEEPDLTGMGTTVTGLYWLGSRIAIVHVGDSRAYLFRDHELVQLTHDHTYVQTLVDAGRITEEQAATHPKRSLLMRALDGMNPVEADLSVREARTGDRYLLCSDGLSGVVDSADIAGALTMSDPTGCVTRLVDLALERGAPDNVTVVVADVVADVVADAIAADGTSETLVAPVVVGAAGEPRVRAQLPGVRFPDDAQPDPDAPEALPPVDGGPPTAPQPLIDAEIVVPAAEQAMRDEQATAQRKTRRARRWKRLGIYLALIAAIAAVTYGALIAAQAWLQSQWYIAVNGSPGTGTVAIYQGVPGSLAGVSLSTLTTDTGLPAGQLPLFDQELVSKGIPAESEADAQRIVAELQVRADECQTIFPPAGCPGSLSNEPVEDVP
;
A
#
# COMPACT_ATOMS: atom_id res chain seq x y z
N MET A 1 -22.33 -16.62 -39.92
CA MET A 1 -22.72 -15.81 -38.77
C MET A 1 -21.45 -15.69 -37.96
N ASN A 2 -20.72 -14.60 -38.19
CA ASN A 2 -19.47 -14.29 -37.48
C ASN A 2 -19.87 -13.50 -36.22
N ASP A 3 -19.58 -14.08 -35.09
CA ASP A 3 -19.62 -13.43 -33.78
C ASP A 3 -18.28 -12.69 -33.62
N THR A 4 -18.29 -11.37 -33.85
CA THR A 4 -17.17 -10.50 -33.53
C THR A 4 -17.38 -9.99 -32.12
N ASP A 5 -16.50 -10.40 -31.20
CA ASP A 5 -16.39 -9.90 -29.82
C ASP A 5 -16.07 -8.37 -29.86
N PRO A 6 -16.85 -7.50 -29.19
CA PRO A 6 -16.65 -6.05 -29.26
C PRO A 6 -15.53 -5.50 -28.36
N ARG A 7 -14.58 -6.34 -27.94
CA ARG A 7 -13.49 -5.97 -27.00
C ARG A 7 -12.11 -5.73 -27.63
N ASP A 8 -12.01 -5.82 -28.99
CA ASP A 8 -10.73 -5.70 -29.71
C ASP A 8 -10.44 -4.30 -30.30
N ASP A 9 -11.24 -3.27 -30.01
CA ASP A 9 -11.03 -1.90 -30.49
C ASP A 9 -10.67 -0.90 -29.36
N ALA A 10 -10.03 -1.34 -28.28
CA ALA A 10 -9.18 -0.44 -27.51
C ALA A 10 -7.89 -0.28 -28.31
N ASP A 11 -7.85 0.72 -29.19
CA ASP A 11 -6.62 1.21 -29.77
C ASP A 11 -5.63 1.50 -28.63
N ASP A 12 -4.81 0.50 -28.33
CA ASP A 12 -3.59 0.65 -27.56
C ASP A 12 -2.67 1.56 -28.38
N VAL A 13 -2.83 2.88 -28.19
CA VAL A 13 -1.93 3.89 -28.76
C VAL A 13 -0.64 3.81 -27.97
N THR A 14 0.06 2.69 -28.12
CA THR A 14 1.49 2.57 -27.84
C THR A 14 2.20 3.46 -28.84
N ILE A 15 2.38 4.74 -28.48
CA ILE A 15 3.27 5.62 -29.22
C ILE A 15 4.67 5.07 -28.96
N ASP A 16 5.32 4.63 -30.03
CA ASP A 16 6.74 4.29 -30.08
C ASP A 16 7.54 5.48 -29.53
N VAL A 17 7.79 5.48 -28.23
CA VAL A 17 8.73 6.40 -27.62
C VAL A 17 10.10 5.87 -28.00
N ALA A 18 10.81 6.57 -28.88
CA ALA A 18 12.20 6.26 -29.11
C ALA A 18 12.99 6.56 -27.83
N ILE A 19 13.17 5.55 -27.02
CA ILE A 19 14.15 5.56 -25.93
C ILE A 19 15.47 5.21 -26.59
N GLU A 20 16.35 6.20 -26.82
CA GLU A 20 17.74 5.93 -27.19
C GLU A 20 18.50 5.61 -25.90
N VAL A 21 19.03 4.41 -25.86
CA VAL A 21 19.96 3.99 -24.80
C VAL A 21 21.36 4.29 -25.31
N ASP A 22 22.11 5.14 -24.61
CA ASP A 22 23.48 5.41 -24.94
C ASP A 22 24.41 4.22 -24.69
N ASP A 23 25.66 4.30 -25.15
CA ASP A 23 26.67 3.24 -25.01
C ASP A 23 27.00 2.90 -23.52
N ASP A 24 26.60 3.76 -22.58
CA ASP A 24 26.79 3.58 -21.13
C ASP A 24 25.53 2.99 -20.44
N GLY A 25 24.47 2.67 -21.20
CA GLY A 25 23.24 2.04 -20.70
C GLY A 25 22.24 3.03 -20.06
N GLN A 26 22.42 4.34 -20.25
CA GLN A 26 21.49 5.36 -19.79
C GLN A 26 20.37 5.59 -20.82
N ALA A 27 19.12 5.54 -20.36
CA ALA A 27 17.96 5.80 -21.19
C ALA A 27 17.75 7.31 -21.36
N ALA A 28 17.90 7.84 -22.57
CA ALA A 28 17.65 9.23 -22.89
C ALA A 28 16.33 9.39 -23.66
N LEU A 29 15.49 10.32 -23.20
CA LEU A 29 14.23 10.66 -23.85
C LEU A 29 14.50 11.66 -25.01
N VAL A 30 14.33 11.24 -26.26
CA VAL A 30 14.40 12.16 -27.43
C VAL A 30 13.05 12.85 -27.59
N VAL A 31 12.96 14.13 -27.20
CA VAL A 31 11.77 14.96 -27.40
C VAL A 31 11.93 15.67 -28.78
N PRO A 32 11.03 15.48 -29.75
CA PRO A 32 11.07 16.24 -31.00
C PRO A 32 10.86 17.73 -30.73
N ASP A 33 11.76 18.57 -31.25
CA ASP A 33 11.68 20.03 -31.19
C ASP A 33 10.52 20.51 -32.06
N ALA A 34 9.46 21.10 -31.46
CA ALA A 34 8.42 21.98 -32.03
C ALA A 34 6.96 21.58 -31.77
N ALA A 35 6.58 21.32 -30.51
CA ALA A 35 5.18 21.52 -30.12
C ALA A 35 4.95 23.00 -29.74
N PRO A 36 3.77 23.60 -30.02
CA PRO A 36 3.50 24.95 -29.54
C PRO A 36 3.68 25.00 -28.02
N PRO A 37 4.24 26.06 -27.47
CA PRO A 37 4.42 26.19 -26.06
C PRO A 37 3.05 26.08 -25.36
N VAL A 38 2.95 25.18 -24.40
CA VAL A 38 1.74 24.91 -23.62
C VAL A 38 2.10 24.99 -22.14
N THR A 39 1.17 25.45 -21.35
CA THR A 39 1.33 25.61 -19.90
C THR A 39 0.22 24.90 -19.16
N LEU A 40 0.40 24.70 -17.85
CA LEU A 40 -0.61 24.11 -16.97
C LEU A 40 -1.37 25.20 -16.21
N ARG A 41 -2.70 25.11 -16.21
CA ARG A 41 -3.58 25.85 -15.32
C ARG A 41 -4.11 24.87 -14.28
N PHE A 42 -3.73 25.06 -13.03
CA PHE A 42 -3.96 24.04 -12.00
C PHE A 42 -4.66 24.60 -10.76
N ALA A 43 -5.22 23.68 -9.98
CA ALA A 43 -5.72 23.91 -8.62
C ALA A 43 -5.53 22.64 -7.79
N ALA A 44 -5.39 22.82 -6.48
CA ALA A 44 -5.31 21.73 -5.52
C ALA A 44 -6.19 22.03 -4.30
N ARG A 45 -6.78 20.99 -3.72
CA ARG A 45 -7.51 21.06 -2.44
C ARG A 45 -7.31 19.77 -1.66
N SER A 46 -7.13 19.91 -0.34
CA SER A 46 -7.10 18.80 0.59
C SER A 46 -8.07 19.06 1.75
N ASP A 47 -8.72 18.00 2.22
CA ASP A 47 -9.66 18.04 3.33
C ASP A 47 -9.43 16.83 4.25
N VAL A 48 -9.60 17.03 5.56
CA VAL A 48 -9.40 15.97 6.56
C VAL A 48 -10.44 14.85 6.48
N GLY A 49 -11.55 15.08 5.77
CA GLY A 49 -12.70 14.17 5.75
C GLY A 49 -13.52 14.25 7.04
N LEU A 50 -14.45 13.31 7.21
CA LEU A 50 -15.42 13.34 8.31
C LEU A 50 -15.07 12.42 9.49
N VAL A 51 -14.09 11.52 9.33
CA VAL A 51 -13.79 10.48 10.33
C VAL A 51 -12.39 10.62 10.91
N ARG A 52 -11.41 11.05 10.13
CA ARG A 52 -10.02 11.21 10.56
C ARG A 52 -9.85 12.39 11.51
N ALA A 53 -8.90 12.31 12.44
CA ALA A 53 -8.60 13.37 13.40
C ALA A 53 -7.57 14.39 12.88
N GLY A 54 -6.79 14.03 11.86
CA GLY A 54 -5.76 14.85 11.22
C GLY A 54 -5.71 14.55 9.73
N ASN A 55 -5.04 15.42 9.00
CA ASN A 55 -4.78 15.22 7.59
C ASN A 55 -3.37 14.63 7.42
N GLU A 56 -3.29 13.42 6.91
CA GLU A 56 -2.05 12.72 6.59
C GLU A 56 -1.71 12.80 5.09
N ASP A 57 -2.65 13.26 4.26
CA ASP A 57 -2.44 13.53 2.84
C ASP A 57 -1.64 14.80 2.61
N SER A 58 -0.90 14.84 1.51
CA SER A 58 -0.25 16.03 0.98
C SER A 58 -0.44 16.12 -0.53
N GLY A 59 -0.55 17.36 -1.04
CA GLY A 59 -0.67 17.63 -2.46
C GLY A 59 0.18 18.81 -2.91
N TYR A 60 0.66 18.74 -4.14
CA TYR A 60 1.42 19.79 -4.81
C TYR A 60 0.89 20.03 -6.20
N ALA A 61 0.78 21.30 -6.58
CA ALA A 61 0.49 21.70 -7.95
C ALA A 61 1.39 22.88 -8.32
N GLY A 62 2.23 22.70 -9.31
CA GLY A 62 3.18 23.68 -9.79
C GLY A 62 3.25 23.74 -11.31
N PRO A 63 4.09 24.61 -11.86
CA PRO A 63 4.19 24.85 -13.29
C PRO A 63 4.58 23.61 -14.11
N ARG A 64 5.32 22.68 -13.54
CA ARG A 64 5.79 21.46 -14.20
C ARG A 64 5.42 20.18 -13.47
N LEU A 65 5.10 20.24 -12.19
CA LEU A 65 4.81 19.06 -11.37
C LEU A 65 3.44 19.15 -10.71
N LEU A 66 2.66 18.09 -10.84
CA LEU A 66 1.45 17.84 -10.06
C LEU A 66 1.69 16.58 -9.23
N MET A 67 1.31 16.57 -7.95
CA MET A 67 1.58 15.42 -7.10
C MET A 67 0.56 15.28 -5.97
N VAL A 68 0.25 14.03 -5.63
CA VAL A 68 -0.49 13.63 -4.43
C VAL A 68 0.32 12.57 -3.71
N ALA A 69 0.36 12.67 -2.39
CA ALA A 69 0.99 11.71 -1.49
C ALA A 69 0.02 11.42 -0.33
N ASP A 70 -0.42 10.18 -0.21
CA ASP A 70 -1.31 9.70 0.84
C ASP A 70 -0.46 9.08 1.95
N GLY A 71 -0.47 9.72 3.09
CA GLY A 71 0.36 9.36 4.24
C GLY A 71 -0.31 8.30 5.10
N MET A 72 0.45 7.25 5.43
CA MET A 72 -0.01 6.18 6.32
C MET A 72 0.91 5.99 7.52
N GLY A 73 0.32 5.55 8.62
CA GLY A 73 1.05 5.24 9.86
C GLY A 73 0.23 5.55 11.11
N GLY A 74 0.64 5.03 12.27
CA GLY A 74 0.02 5.36 13.54
C GLY A 74 0.62 6.62 14.16
N HIS A 75 -0.17 7.43 14.90
CA HIS A 75 0.30 8.52 15.77
C HIS A 75 1.07 9.67 15.07
N ALA A 76 0.47 10.33 14.10
CA ALA A 76 1.05 11.51 13.41
C ALA A 76 2.29 11.18 12.53
N ALA A 77 2.42 9.94 12.08
CA ALA A 77 3.55 9.51 11.27
C ALA A 77 3.28 9.68 9.76
N GLY A 78 2.06 9.47 9.29
CA GLY A 78 1.68 9.60 7.89
C GLY A 78 1.83 11.03 7.36
N GLU A 79 1.47 12.04 8.18
CA GLU A 79 1.59 13.45 7.81
C GLU A 79 3.05 13.86 7.54
N LEU A 80 4.02 13.26 8.26
CA LEU A 80 5.44 13.52 8.03
C LEU A 80 5.93 12.85 6.75
N ALA A 81 5.51 11.59 6.51
CA ALA A 81 5.93 10.85 5.33
C ALA A 81 5.44 11.49 4.03
N SER A 82 4.16 11.88 3.96
CA SER A 82 3.59 12.56 2.79
C SER A 82 4.22 13.93 2.57
N ALA A 83 4.49 14.69 3.65
CA ALA A 83 5.16 15.98 3.54
C ALA A 83 6.60 15.86 3.04
N VAL A 84 7.37 14.85 3.48
CA VAL A 84 8.71 14.56 2.96
C VAL A 84 8.65 14.23 1.47
N ALA A 85 7.70 13.41 1.04
CA ALA A 85 7.54 13.07 -0.37
C ALA A 85 7.28 14.31 -1.23
N ILE A 86 6.36 15.20 -0.81
CA ILE A 86 6.11 16.47 -1.51
C ILE A 86 7.39 17.30 -1.56
N ALA A 87 8.06 17.50 -0.44
CA ALA A 87 9.26 18.36 -0.37
C ALA A 87 10.39 17.85 -1.30
N THR A 88 10.62 16.54 -1.31
CA THR A 88 11.72 15.93 -2.07
C THR A 88 11.43 15.95 -3.57
N VAL A 89 10.24 15.53 -3.98
CA VAL A 89 9.90 15.43 -5.43
C VAL A 89 9.62 16.81 -6.03
N ALA A 90 9.02 17.72 -5.26
CA ALA A 90 8.71 19.07 -5.75
C ALA A 90 9.97 19.95 -5.95
N ASP A 91 11.12 19.55 -5.42
CA ASP A 91 12.41 20.19 -5.75
C ASP A 91 12.72 20.13 -7.27
N LEU A 92 12.23 19.10 -7.98
CA LEU A 92 12.35 18.99 -9.43
C LEU A 92 11.57 20.06 -10.21
N ASP A 93 10.57 20.68 -9.62
CA ASP A 93 9.84 21.80 -10.22
C ASP A 93 10.62 23.12 -10.05
N VAL A 94 11.31 23.28 -8.91
CA VAL A 94 12.18 24.42 -8.61
C VAL A 94 13.50 24.34 -9.37
N HIS A 95 14.09 23.14 -9.44
CA HIS A 95 15.35 22.83 -10.11
C HIS A 95 15.11 21.81 -11.22
N PRO A 96 14.55 22.25 -12.38
CA PRO A 96 14.13 21.32 -13.43
C PRO A 96 15.33 20.59 -14.05
N PRO A 97 15.30 19.26 -14.09
CA PRO A 97 16.28 18.46 -14.79
C PRO A 97 16.14 18.66 -16.32
N SER A 98 17.17 18.32 -17.07
CA SER A 98 17.04 18.22 -18.54
C SER A 98 16.04 17.10 -18.90
N SER A 99 15.43 17.21 -20.09
CA SER A 99 14.46 16.19 -20.53
C SER A 99 15.06 14.78 -20.62
N SER A 100 16.35 14.65 -20.90
CA SER A 100 17.08 13.38 -20.95
C SER A 100 17.35 12.79 -19.56
N GLU A 101 17.43 13.61 -18.52
CA GLU A 101 17.73 13.19 -17.14
C GLU A 101 16.48 12.98 -16.30
N LEU A 102 15.30 13.41 -16.78
CA LEU A 102 14.08 13.48 -15.97
C LEU A 102 13.69 12.14 -15.32
N LEU A 103 13.71 11.04 -16.08
CA LEU A 103 13.29 9.74 -15.53
C LEU A 103 14.24 9.29 -14.42
N ASN A 104 15.54 9.50 -14.58
CA ASN A 104 16.51 9.23 -13.52
C ASN A 104 16.30 10.16 -12.33
N ALA A 105 16.08 11.46 -12.57
CA ALA A 105 15.81 12.41 -11.49
C ALA A 105 14.52 12.09 -10.71
N LEU A 106 13.48 11.59 -11.37
CA LEU A 106 12.27 11.10 -10.69
C LEU A 106 12.57 9.85 -9.85
N THR A 107 13.34 8.90 -10.38
CA THR A 107 13.78 7.72 -9.61
C THR A 107 14.59 8.12 -8.40
N ASP A 108 15.60 8.98 -8.58
CA ASP A 108 16.45 9.46 -7.49
C ASP A 108 15.65 10.21 -6.42
N ALA A 109 14.62 10.98 -6.83
CA ALA A 109 13.74 11.67 -5.88
C ALA A 109 12.88 10.67 -5.04
N ILE A 110 12.40 9.59 -5.65
CA ILE A 110 11.69 8.52 -4.94
C ILE A 110 12.62 7.81 -3.95
N ASP A 111 13.82 7.46 -4.38
CA ASP A 111 14.81 6.80 -3.52
C ASP A 111 15.21 7.72 -2.36
N SER A 112 15.48 9.00 -2.64
CA SER A 112 15.80 10.02 -1.62
C SER A 112 14.66 10.25 -0.63
N THR A 113 13.41 10.15 -1.09
CA THR A 113 12.23 10.16 -0.20
C THR A 113 12.28 8.99 0.77
N GLY A 114 12.51 7.78 0.27
CA GLY A 114 12.65 6.58 1.09
C GLY A 114 13.80 6.67 2.10
N GLU A 115 14.96 7.18 1.67
CA GLU A 115 16.12 7.40 2.54
C GLU A 115 15.84 8.42 3.65
N THR A 116 15.13 9.50 3.32
CA THR A 116 14.75 10.55 4.30
C THR A 116 13.76 10.00 5.32
N ILE A 117 12.75 9.23 4.88
CA ILE A 117 11.80 8.54 5.78
C ILE A 117 12.57 7.57 6.70
N ASN A 118 13.50 6.79 6.16
CA ASN A 118 14.35 5.88 6.94
C ASN A 118 15.18 6.62 7.98
N ALA A 119 15.78 7.76 7.62
CA ALA A 119 16.57 8.58 8.56
C ALA A 119 15.70 9.07 9.73
N ILE A 120 14.49 9.56 9.44
CA ILE A 120 13.53 10.01 10.46
C ILE A 120 13.15 8.86 11.40
N ILE A 121 12.84 7.68 10.88
CA ILE A 121 12.51 6.48 11.68
C ILE A 121 13.69 6.09 12.58
N ASN A 122 14.91 6.19 12.08
CA ASN A 122 16.12 5.86 12.88
C ASN A 122 16.34 6.87 14.02
N GLU A 123 16.01 8.14 13.83
CA GLU A 123 16.08 9.17 14.89
C GLU A 123 14.91 9.04 15.87
N GLU A 124 13.70 8.72 15.40
CA GLU A 124 12.49 8.59 16.20
C GLU A 124 11.82 7.21 15.96
N PRO A 125 12.28 6.14 16.62
CA PRO A 125 11.76 4.78 16.41
C PRO A 125 10.26 4.60 16.71
N ASP A 126 9.65 5.53 17.44
CA ASP A 126 8.21 5.58 17.69
C ASP A 126 7.40 5.85 16.41
N LEU A 127 8.05 6.32 15.33
CA LEU A 127 7.47 6.55 13.99
C LEU A 127 7.59 5.34 13.05
N THR A 128 8.11 4.21 13.55
CA THR A 128 8.19 2.96 12.76
C THR A 128 6.82 2.58 12.21
N GLY A 129 6.78 2.31 10.91
CA GLY A 129 5.54 2.01 10.17
C GLY A 129 4.91 3.23 9.53
N MET A 130 5.57 4.40 9.58
CA MET A 130 5.20 5.52 8.73
C MET A 130 5.55 5.20 7.27
N GLY A 131 4.78 5.76 6.36
CA GLY A 131 5.03 5.64 4.94
C GLY A 131 4.07 6.52 4.15
N THR A 132 4.21 6.52 2.84
CA THR A 132 3.34 7.30 1.96
C THR A 132 3.26 6.67 0.57
N THR A 133 2.16 6.95 -0.13
CA THR A 133 2.07 6.79 -1.58
C THR A 133 2.74 7.96 -2.28
N VAL A 134 3.02 7.84 -3.57
CA VAL A 134 3.41 8.93 -4.46
C VAL A 134 2.75 8.74 -5.80
N THR A 135 1.98 9.73 -6.25
CA THR A 135 1.46 9.78 -7.62
C THR A 135 1.74 11.17 -8.17
N GLY A 136 2.58 11.26 -9.19
CA GLY A 136 3.03 12.52 -9.76
C GLY A 136 2.99 12.53 -11.29
N LEU A 137 2.73 13.72 -11.86
CA LEU A 137 2.77 14.02 -13.28
C LEU A 137 3.76 15.15 -13.50
N TYR A 138 4.83 14.89 -14.24
CA TYR A 138 5.82 15.92 -14.60
C TYR A 138 5.66 16.34 -16.03
N TRP A 139 5.53 17.65 -16.27
CA TRP A 139 5.25 18.27 -17.55
C TRP A 139 6.51 18.46 -18.39
N LEU A 140 6.47 18.01 -19.65
CA LEU A 140 7.56 18.09 -20.62
C LEU A 140 7.10 18.78 -21.93
N GLY A 141 6.29 19.81 -21.82
CA GLY A 141 5.75 20.50 -23.00
C GLY A 141 4.66 19.71 -23.71
N SER A 142 4.99 18.86 -24.68
CA SER A 142 4.00 18.01 -25.38
C SER A 142 3.82 16.63 -24.77
N ARG A 143 4.50 16.33 -23.67
CA ARG A 143 4.46 15.03 -22.98
C ARG A 143 4.40 15.22 -21.48
N ILE A 144 3.93 14.19 -20.79
CA ILE A 144 3.99 14.08 -19.35
C ILE A 144 4.73 12.80 -18.96
N ALA A 145 5.61 12.89 -17.97
CA ALA A 145 6.14 11.73 -17.26
C ALA A 145 5.26 11.47 -16.05
N ILE A 146 4.92 10.20 -15.83
CA ILE A 146 4.11 9.72 -14.71
C ILE A 146 5.03 8.96 -13.79
N VAL A 147 5.00 9.27 -12.49
CA VAL A 147 5.65 8.50 -11.44
C VAL A 147 4.57 8.02 -10.46
N HIS A 148 4.59 6.71 -10.10
CA HIS A 148 3.54 6.16 -9.28
C HIS A 148 4.04 5.07 -8.33
N VAL A 149 3.64 5.20 -7.06
CA VAL A 149 3.79 4.20 -5.99
C VAL A 149 2.54 4.28 -5.11
N GLY A 150 1.78 3.19 -4.97
CA GLY A 150 0.63 3.13 -4.07
C GLY A 150 -0.71 2.94 -4.77
N ASP A 151 -1.78 3.53 -4.22
CA ASP A 151 -3.16 3.45 -4.71
C ASP A 151 -3.85 4.82 -4.83
N SER A 152 -3.11 5.90 -4.62
CA SER A 152 -3.50 7.21 -5.14
C SER A 152 -3.52 7.16 -6.65
N ARG A 153 -4.44 7.86 -7.31
CA ARG A 153 -4.68 7.67 -8.73
C ARG A 153 -4.45 8.95 -9.55
N ALA A 154 -3.98 8.76 -10.77
CA ALA A 154 -3.98 9.78 -11.82
C ALA A 154 -4.94 9.39 -12.95
N TYR A 155 -5.68 10.39 -13.44
CA TYR A 155 -6.63 10.25 -14.53
C TYR A 155 -6.38 11.29 -15.61
N LEU A 156 -6.67 10.92 -16.86
CA LEU A 156 -6.82 11.81 -18.00
C LEU A 156 -8.31 11.95 -18.34
N PHE A 157 -8.78 13.19 -18.44
CA PHE A 157 -10.08 13.51 -18.98
C PHE A 157 -9.87 14.21 -20.34
N ARG A 158 -10.20 13.51 -21.41
CA ARG A 158 -10.06 13.94 -22.80
C ARG A 158 -11.31 13.56 -23.57
N ASP A 159 -11.84 14.44 -24.42
CA ASP A 159 -13.02 14.18 -25.27
C ASP A 159 -14.23 13.63 -24.51
N HIS A 160 -14.44 14.08 -23.27
CA HIS A 160 -15.47 13.62 -22.32
C HIS A 160 -15.30 12.18 -21.80
N GLU A 161 -14.15 11.57 -22.03
CA GLU A 161 -13.80 10.26 -21.50
C GLU A 161 -12.80 10.40 -20.36
N LEU A 162 -13.03 9.61 -19.29
CA LEU A 162 -12.16 9.53 -18.11
C LEU A 162 -11.36 8.22 -18.17
N VAL A 163 -10.05 8.32 -18.25
CA VAL A 163 -9.13 7.18 -18.30
C VAL A 163 -8.20 7.22 -17.11
N GLN A 164 -8.14 6.15 -16.32
CA GLN A 164 -7.14 6.00 -15.27
C GLN A 164 -5.76 5.72 -15.89
N LEU A 165 -4.75 6.49 -15.50
CA LEU A 165 -3.39 6.40 -16.02
C LEU A 165 -2.48 5.53 -15.16
N THR A 166 -2.79 5.39 -13.88
CA THR A 166 -2.03 4.62 -12.89
C THR A 166 -2.65 3.26 -12.65
N HIS A 167 -1.87 2.31 -12.17
CA HIS A 167 -2.32 0.98 -11.78
C HIS A 167 -2.11 0.79 -10.28
N ASP A 168 -3.18 0.51 -9.54
CA ASP A 168 -3.13 0.51 -8.07
C ASP A 168 -2.21 -0.60 -7.53
N HIS A 169 -1.30 -0.26 -6.65
CA HIS A 169 -0.44 -1.23 -5.98
C HIS A 169 -1.12 -1.82 -4.73
N THR A 170 -2.31 -2.40 -4.90
CA THR A 170 -3.07 -3.03 -3.82
C THR A 170 -3.14 -4.56 -3.97
N TYR A 171 -3.39 -5.24 -2.86
CA TYR A 171 -3.63 -6.67 -2.88
C TYR A 171 -4.83 -7.05 -3.76
N VAL A 172 -5.90 -6.25 -3.71
CA VAL A 172 -7.11 -6.54 -4.51
C VAL A 172 -6.85 -6.37 -6.00
N GLN A 173 -6.03 -5.40 -6.39
CA GLN A 173 -5.64 -5.22 -7.79
C GLN A 173 -4.87 -6.45 -8.31
N THR A 174 -3.97 -7.04 -7.53
CA THR A 174 -3.29 -8.28 -7.93
C THR A 174 -4.26 -9.45 -8.13
N LEU A 175 -5.41 -9.47 -7.44
CA LEU A 175 -6.45 -10.47 -7.66
C LEU A 175 -7.28 -10.20 -8.91
N VAL A 176 -7.53 -8.92 -9.24
CA VAL A 176 -8.20 -8.51 -10.50
C VAL A 176 -7.33 -8.88 -11.69
N ASP A 177 -6.05 -8.52 -11.66
CA ASP A 177 -5.07 -8.83 -12.73
C ASP A 177 -4.94 -10.34 -12.98
N ALA A 178 -5.00 -11.12 -11.90
CA ALA A 178 -5.01 -12.58 -11.98
C ALA A 178 -6.36 -13.18 -12.43
N GLY A 179 -7.38 -12.35 -12.71
CA GLY A 179 -8.73 -12.78 -13.07
C GLY A 179 -9.47 -13.54 -11.96
N ARG A 180 -9.06 -13.37 -10.70
CA ARG A 180 -9.63 -14.08 -9.55
C ARG A 180 -10.85 -13.40 -8.97
N ILE A 181 -10.95 -12.08 -9.11
CA ILE A 181 -12.10 -11.26 -8.73
C ILE A 181 -12.34 -10.20 -9.80
N THR A 182 -13.56 -9.65 -9.87
CA THR A 182 -13.88 -8.49 -10.73
C THR A 182 -13.56 -7.18 -10.01
N GLU A 183 -13.54 -6.05 -10.74
CA GLU A 183 -13.36 -4.72 -10.15
C GLU A 183 -14.46 -4.38 -9.14
N GLU A 184 -15.73 -4.78 -9.41
CA GLU A 184 -16.83 -4.58 -8.47
C GLU A 184 -16.64 -5.38 -7.17
N GLN A 185 -16.05 -6.58 -7.27
CA GLN A 185 -15.72 -7.39 -6.09
C GLN A 185 -14.54 -6.80 -5.32
N ALA A 186 -13.56 -6.22 -6.03
CA ALA A 186 -12.41 -5.55 -5.42
C ALA A 186 -12.87 -4.34 -4.59
N ALA A 187 -13.79 -3.52 -5.10
CA ALA A 187 -14.31 -2.32 -4.43
C ALA A 187 -14.94 -2.60 -3.05
N THR A 188 -15.50 -3.80 -2.85
CA THR A 188 -16.14 -4.21 -1.57
C THR A 188 -15.32 -5.21 -0.77
N HIS A 189 -14.11 -5.53 -1.22
CA HIS A 189 -13.28 -6.55 -0.59
C HIS A 189 -12.75 -6.09 0.79
N PRO A 190 -12.72 -6.97 1.84
CA PRO A 190 -12.24 -6.60 3.18
C PRO A 190 -10.79 -6.10 3.24
N LYS A 191 -9.97 -6.45 2.25
CA LYS A 191 -8.56 -6.05 2.12
C LYS A 191 -8.33 -5.05 0.98
N ARG A 192 -9.34 -4.23 0.61
CA ARG A 192 -9.20 -3.28 -0.50
C ARG A 192 -8.10 -2.24 -0.29
N SER A 193 -7.89 -1.80 0.95
CA SER A 193 -6.86 -0.82 1.32
C SER A 193 -5.53 -1.47 1.74
N LEU A 194 -5.26 -2.73 1.37
CA LEU A 194 -3.98 -3.37 1.67
C LEU A 194 -2.99 -3.05 0.56
N LEU A 195 -2.10 -2.10 0.81
CA LEU A 195 -1.03 -1.72 -0.09
C LEU A 195 0.02 -2.84 -0.20
N MET A 196 0.52 -3.03 -1.41
CA MET A 196 1.61 -3.94 -1.76
C MET A 196 2.92 -3.19 -2.00
N ARG A 197 2.85 -1.89 -2.33
CA ARG A 197 4.00 -0.98 -2.48
C ARG A 197 3.66 0.36 -1.86
N ALA A 198 4.57 0.89 -1.06
CA ALA A 198 4.55 2.22 -0.49
C ALA A 198 5.97 2.63 -0.08
N LEU A 199 6.23 3.91 0.04
CA LEU A 199 7.50 4.43 0.54
C LEU A 199 7.48 4.39 2.07
N ASP A 200 8.04 3.33 2.64
CA ASP A 200 8.09 3.11 4.09
C ASP A 200 9.50 3.29 4.69
N GLY A 201 10.48 3.64 3.85
CA GLY A 201 11.87 3.80 4.25
C GLY A 201 12.58 2.51 4.67
N MET A 202 11.92 1.36 4.65
CA MET A 202 12.49 0.09 5.07
C MET A 202 12.97 -0.77 3.90
N ASN A 203 12.28 -0.67 2.78
CA ASN A 203 12.57 -1.46 1.59
C ASN A 203 12.75 -0.55 0.37
N PRO A 204 13.67 -0.86 -0.56
CA PRO A 204 13.71 -0.20 -1.85
C PRO A 204 12.39 -0.42 -2.58
N VAL A 205 11.84 0.65 -3.17
CA VAL A 205 10.56 0.59 -3.89
C VAL A 205 10.81 1.01 -5.33
N GLU A 206 10.50 0.13 -6.26
CA GLU A 206 10.50 0.45 -7.68
C GLU A 206 9.20 1.20 -8.02
N ALA A 207 9.33 2.46 -8.45
CA ALA A 207 8.21 3.26 -8.91
C ALA A 207 7.82 2.88 -10.34
N ASP A 208 6.52 2.87 -10.64
CA ASP A 208 6.06 2.76 -12.01
C ASP A 208 6.30 4.10 -12.71
N LEU A 209 7.09 4.07 -13.79
CA LEU A 209 7.43 5.24 -14.62
C LEU A 209 6.87 5.03 -16.01
N SER A 210 6.19 6.05 -16.56
CA SER A 210 5.72 6.04 -17.93
C SER A 210 5.70 7.45 -18.52
N VAL A 211 5.77 7.55 -19.85
CA VAL A 211 5.67 8.85 -20.55
C VAL A 211 4.52 8.77 -21.54
N ARG A 212 3.68 9.81 -21.56
CA ARG A 212 2.51 9.88 -22.45
C ARG A 212 2.45 11.20 -23.18
N GLU A 213 1.80 11.22 -24.35
CA GLU A 213 1.49 12.43 -25.09
C GLU A 213 0.43 13.26 -24.35
N ALA A 214 0.66 14.57 -24.28
CA ALA A 214 -0.28 15.52 -23.75
C ALA A 214 -0.71 16.52 -24.83
N ARG A 215 -1.98 16.90 -24.85
CA ARG A 215 -2.59 17.77 -25.86
C ARG A 215 -3.28 18.95 -25.20
N THR A 216 -3.27 20.08 -25.89
CA THR A 216 -4.10 21.22 -25.48
C THR A 216 -5.56 20.78 -25.35
N GLY A 217 -6.20 21.12 -24.23
CA GLY A 217 -7.56 20.70 -23.92
C GLY A 217 -7.63 19.46 -23.01
N ASP A 218 -6.53 18.76 -22.78
CA ASP A 218 -6.46 17.70 -21.78
C ASP A 218 -6.70 18.26 -20.38
N ARG A 219 -7.37 17.51 -19.56
CA ARG A 219 -7.47 17.75 -18.11
C ARG A 219 -6.96 16.54 -17.36
N TYR A 220 -6.06 16.78 -16.43
CA TYR A 220 -5.51 15.75 -15.54
C TYR A 220 -6.09 15.91 -14.13
N LEU A 221 -6.39 14.77 -13.50
CA LEU A 221 -6.81 14.68 -12.11
C LEU A 221 -5.85 13.73 -11.38
N LEU A 222 -5.31 14.17 -10.25
CA LEU A 222 -4.66 13.30 -9.28
C LEU A 222 -5.50 13.33 -8.00
N CYS A 223 -5.64 12.19 -7.33
CA CYS A 223 -6.36 12.13 -6.06
C CYS A 223 -5.85 10.99 -5.18
N SER A 224 -6.00 11.18 -3.86
CA SER A 224 -5.87 10.09 -2.89
C SER A 224 -7.08 9.14 -2.94
N ASP A 225 -6.99 8.01 -2.25
CA ASP A 225 -8.05 7.00 -2.19
C ASP A 225 -9.33 7.52 -1.51
N GLY A 226 -9.22 8.59 -0.69
CA GLY A 226 -10.37 9.25 -0.10
C GLY A 226 -11.37 9.86 -1.08
N LEU A 227 -10.94 10.17 -2.33
CA LEU A 227 -11.85 10.50 -3.40
C LEU A 227 -12.31 9.24 -4.14
N SER A 228 -11.38 8.48 -4.71
CA SER A 228 -11.67 7.36 -5.61
C SER A 228 -12.33 6.16 -4.90
N GLY A 229 -12.18 6.06 -3.59
CA GLY A 229 -12.81 5.04 -2.76
C GLY A 229 -14.29 5.27 -2.45
N VAL A 230 -14.81 6.50 -2.67
CA VAL A 230 -16.20 6.87 -2.33
C VAL A 230 -16.96 7.54 -3.49
N VAL A 231 -16.27 8.12 -4.46
CA VAL A 231 -16.88 8.78 -5.65
C VAL A 231 -16.65 7.89 -6.86
N ASP A 232 -17.72 7.55 -7.57
CA ASP A 232 -17.62 6.73 -8.77
C ASP A 232 -17.09 7.52 -9.98
N SER A 233 -16.58 6.80 -10.98
CA SER A 233 -15.94 7.40 -12.17
C SER A 233 -16.90 8.30 -12.98
N ALA A 234 -18.21 8.04 -12.96
CA ALA A 234 -19.18 8.86 -13.69
C ALA A 234 -19.34 10.23 -13.04
N ASP A 235 -19.40 10.29 -11.71
CA ASP A 235 -19.51 11.55 -10.99
C ASP A 235 -18.19 12.34 -11.01
N ILE A 236 -17.04 11.64 -10.96
CA ILE A 236 -15.73 12.26 -11.18
C ILE A 236 -15.68 12.89 -12.58
N ALA A 237 -16.04 12.15 -13.63
CA ALA A 237 -16.10 12.67 -14.99
C ALA A 237 -17.04 13.87 -15.12
N GLY A 238 -18.22 13.80 -14.46
CA GLY A 238 -19.17 14.91 -14.41
C GLY A 238 -18.57 16.18 -13.78
N ALA A 239 -17.85 16.06 -12.68
CA ALA A 239 -17.18 17.20 -12.04
C ALA A 239 -16.06 17.78 -12.94
N LEU A 240 -15.35 16.92 -13.67
CA LEU A 240 -14.27 17.33 -14.59
C LEU A 240 -14.75 18.11 -15.83
N THR A 241 -16.07 18.17 -16.10
CA THR A 241 -16.61 19.04 -17.17
C THR A 241 -16.65 20.52 -16.80
N MET A 242 -16.45 20.89 -15.55
CA MET A 242 -16.40 22.29 -15.10
C MET A 242 -15.23 23.03 -15.76
N SER A 243 -15.44 24.26 -16.20
CA SER A 243 -14.43 25.03 -16.96
C SER A 243 -13.24 25.51 -16.11
N ASP A 244 -13.45 25.65 -14.79
CA ASP A 244 -12.45 26.17 -13.85
C ASP A 244 -11.88 25.06 -12.97
N PRO A 245 -10.53 24.85 -12.92
CA PRO A 245 -9.91 23.86 -12.03
C PRO A 245 -10.24 24.08 -10.56
N THR A 246 -10.32 25.33 -10.08
CA THR A 246 -10.64 25.66 -8.68
C THR A 246 -12.05 25.21 -8.30
N GLY A 247 -13.02 25.50 -9.14
CA GLY A 247 -14.39 24.99 -8.95
C GLY A 247 -14.44 23.46 -9.03
N CYS A 248 -13.64 22.86 -9.91
CA CYS A 248 -13.57 21.41 -10.09
C CYS A 248 -13.04 20.70 -8.84
N VAL A 249 -11.88 21.12 -8.29
CA VAL A 249 -11.33 20.50 -7.06
C VAL A 249 -12.26 20.67 -5.88
N THR A 250 -12.95 21.83 -5.79
CA THR A 250 -13.95 22.08 -4.76
C THR A 250 -15.12 21.10 -4.87
N ARG A 251 -15.67 20.92 -6.07
CA ARG A 251 -16.79 19.99 -6.29
C ARG A 251 -16.42 18.55 -6.03
N LEU A 252 -15.21 18.12 -6.42
CA LEU A 252 -14.73 16.75 -6.19
C LEU A 252 -14.60 16.45 -4.69
N VAL A 253 -14.00 17.37 -3.91
CA VAL A 253 -13.92 17.22 -2.44
C VAL A 253 -15.31 17.23 -1.81
N ASP A 254 -16.18 18.14 -2.22
CA ASP A 254 -17.55 18.20 -1.70
C ASP A 254 -18.33 16.90 -2.01
N LEU A 255 -18.16 16.29 -3.19
CA LEU A 255 -18.74 14.98 -3.52
C LEU A 255 -18.27 13.88 -2.57
N ALA A 256 -16.98 13.85 -2.24
CA ALA A 256 -16.46 12.89 -1.28
C ALA A 256 -17.06 13.11 0.12
N LEU A 257 -17.14 14.36 0.58
CA LEU A 257 -17.75 14.72 1.86
C LEU A 257 -19.24 14.36 1.90
N GLU A 258 -20.00 14.63 0.83
CA GLU A 258 -21.41 14.25 0.69
C GLU A 258 -21.62 12.72 0.81
N ARG A 259 -20.60 11.92 0.46
CA ARG A 259 -20.59 10.44 0.54
C ARG A 259 -19.98 9.88 1.81
N GLY A 260 -19.67 10.76 2.76
CA GLY A 260 -19.24 10.37 4.10
C GLY A 260 -17.72 10.36 4.32
N ALA A 261 -16.90 10.65 3.29
CA ALA A 261 -15.43 10.77 3.32
C ALA A 261 -14.78 10.13 4.57
N PRO A 262 -14.61 8.81 4.62
CA PRO A 262 -14.08 8.14 5.81
C PRO A 262 -12.59 8.38 6.01
N ASP A 263 -11.92 8.89 4.97
CA ASP A 263 -10.50 9.19 4.93
C ASP A 263 -10.22 10.65 4.55
N ASN A 264 -8.95 11.06 4.58
CA ASN A 264 -8.47 12.31 4.04
C ASN A 264 -8.74 12.34 2.52
N VAL A 265 -9.03 13.51 1.97
CA VAL A 265 -9.39 13.68 0.55
C VAL A 265 -8.50 14.74 -0.05
N THR A 266 -7.58 14.35 -0.91
CA THR A 266 -6.69 15.27 -1.62
C THR A 266 -6.88 15.15 -3.12
N VAL A 267 -7.04 16.31 -3.78
CA VAL A 267 -7.37 16.43 -5.19
C VAL A 267 -6.50 17.52 -5.83
N VAL A 268 -5.89 17.19 -6.96
CA VAL A 268 -5.16 18.11 -7.83
C VAL A 268 -5.74 18.00 -9.23
N VAL A 269 -6.12 19.14 -9.84
CA VAL A 269 -6.64 19.21 -11.20
C VAL A 269 -5.79 20.18 -12.02
N ALA A 270 -5.44 19.81 -13.23
CA ALA A 270 -4.73 20.70 -14.15
C ALA A 270 -5.26 20.58 -15.58
N ASP A 271 -5.36 21.74 -16.24
CA ASP A 271 -5.69 21.89 -17.67
C ASP A 271 -4.44 22.17 -18.47
N VAL A 272 -4.29 21.51 -19.60
CA VAL A 272 -3.29 21.83 -20.61
C VAL A 272 -3.83 22.96 -21.50
N VAL A 273 -3.23 24.15 -21.39
CA VAL A 273 -3.65 25.33 -22.17
C VAL A 273 -2.50 25.81 -23.06
N ALA A 274 -2.84 26.38 -24.23
CA ALA A 274 -1.85 27.00 -25.07
C ALA A 274 -1.32 28.30 -24.42
N ASP A 275 -0.04 28.62 -24.54
CA ASP A 275 0.60 29.80 -23.94
C ASP A 275 -0.13 31.11 -24.27
N VAL A 276 -0.64 31.25 -25.51
CA VAL A 276 -1.43 32.44 -25.94
C VAL A 276 -2.69 32.64 -25.06
N VAL A 277 -3.26 31.53 -24.55
CA VAL A 277 -4.42 31.57 -23.66
C VAL A 277 -3.98 31.87 -22.23
N ALA A 278 -2.81 31.38 -21.83
CA ALA A 278 -2.22 31.68 -20.54
C ALA A 278 -1.92 33.18 -20.40
N ASP A 279 -1.31 33.78 -21.42
CA ASP A 279 -1.02 35.23 -21.48
C ASP A 279 -2.31 36.08 -21.45
N ALA A 280 -3.37 35.65 -22.13
CA ALA A 280 -4.66 36.34 -22.10
C ALA A 280 -5.35 36.29 -20.74
N ILE A 281 -5.29 35.13 -20.05
CA ILE A 281 -5.81 34.96 -18.67
C ILE A 281 -4.98 35.78 -17.71
N ALA A 282 -3.65 35.82 -17.86
CA ALA A 282 -2.75 36.64 -17.08
C ALA A 282 -3.07 38.14 -17.20
N ALA A 283 -3.43 38.60 -18.40
CA ALA A 283 -3.79 39.99 -18.66
C ALA A 283 -5.11 40.43 -18.03
N ASP A 284 -6.02 39.49 -17.72
CA ASP A 284 -7.34 39.78 -17.12
C ASP A 284 -7.30 39.83 -15.57
N GLY A 285 -6.09 39.85 -14.97
CA GLY A 285 -5.89 40.04 -13.51
C GLY A 285 -6.16 38.78 -12.67
N THR A 286 -6.45 37.65 -13.30
CA THR A 286 -6.58 36.32 -12.64
C THR A 286 -5.24 35.59 -12.55
N SER A 287 -4.15 36.30 -12.81
CA SER A 287 -2.78 35.84 -13.07
C SER A 287 -2.05 35.22 -11.86
N GLU A 288 -2.55 35.40 -10.64
CA GLU A 288 -1.86 34.85 -9.45
C GLU A 288 -1.89 33.31 -9.39
N THR A 289 -2.82 32.67 -10.10
CA THR A 289 -3.01 31.22 -10.04
C THR A 289 -2.10 30.43 -11.01
N LEU A 290 -1.45 31.10 -11.97
CA LEU A 290 -0.69 30.45 -13.05
C LEU A 290 0.80 30.21 -12.76
N VAL A 291 1.37 30.86 -11.78
CA VAL A 291 2.85 30.88 -11.59
C VAL A 291 3.28 30.38 -10.21
N ALA A 292 2.54 30.64 -9.17
CA ALA A 292 2.92 30.20 -7.82
C ALA A 292 2.50 28.76 -7.56
N PRO A 293 3.42 27.90 -7.09
CA PRO A 293 3.05 26.56 -6.68
C PRO A 293 2.09 26.57 -5.49
N VAL A 294 1.19 25.58 -5.45
CA VAL A 294 0.21 25.39 -4.38
C VAL A 294 0.56 24.12 -3.62
N VAL A 295 0.74 24.23 -2.32
CA VAL A 295 0.94 23.11 -1.40
C VAL A 295 -0.27 22.97 -0.50
N VAL A 296 -0.88 21.79 -0.44
CA VAL A 296 -2.08 21.50 0.37
C VAL A 296 -1.88 20.27 1.25
N GLY A 297 -2.76 20.12 2.24
CA GLY A 297 -2.70 19.00 3.18
C GLY A 297 -1.58 19.15 4.21
N ALA A 298 -1.04 18.05 4.70
CA ALA A 298 -0.02 18.01 5.74
C ALA A 298 1.23 18.82 5.40
N ALA A 299 1.73 18.74 4.16
CA ALA A 299 2.88 19.51 3.69
C ALA A 299 2.64 21.04 3.73
N GLY A 300 1.40 21.50 3.68
CA GLY A 300 1.01 22.90 3.84
C GLY A 300 0.94 23.37 5.28
N GLU A 301 0.96 22.48 6.28
CA GLU A 301 0.77 22.83 7.67
C GLU A 301 2.08 23.24 8.36
N PRO A 302 2.20 24.43 8.94
CA PRO A 302 3.41 24.89 9.63
C PRO A 302 3.86 23.96 10.78
N ARG A 303 2.91 23.29 11.44
CA ARG A 303 3.22 22.35 12.53
C ARG A 303 3.95 21.09 12.03
N VAL A 304 3.65 20.64 10.82
CA VAL A 304 4.29 19.48 10.18
C VAL A 304 5.69 19.86 9.73
N ARG A 305 5.83 21.00 9.03
CA ARG A 305 7.12 21.54 8.59
C ARG A 305 8.09 21.78 9.75
N ALA A 306 7.59 22.24 10.90
CA ALA A 306 8.40 22.43 12.10
C ALA A 306 8.97 21.13 12.70
N GLN A 307 8.43 19.97 12.32
CA GLN A 307 8.93 18.63 12.73
C GLN A 307 9.91 18.05 11.73
N LEU A 308 10.16 18.73 10.61
CA LEU A 308 11.04 18.30 9.51
C LEU A 308 12.22 19.29 9.35
N PRO A 309 13.07 19.48 10.38
CA PRO A 309 14.20 20.40 10.30
C PRO A 309 15.17 19.96 9.21
N GLY A 310 15.50 20.86 8.29
CA GLY A 310 16.40 20.59 7.17
C GLY A 310 15.72 20.11 5.87
N VAL A 311 14.44 19.79 5.92
CA VAL A 311 13.62 19.57 4.72
C VAL A 311 13.16 20.92 4.18
N ARG A 312 13.43 21.20 2.90
CA ARG A 312 13.03 22.43 2.22
C ARG A 312 11.73 22.19 1.46
N PHE A 313 10.81 23.13 1.57
CA PHE A 313 9.56 23.10 0.82
C PHE A 313 9.64 24.10 -0.36
N PRO A 314 8.96 23.81 -1.49
CA PRO A 314 9.04 24.64 -2.69
C PRO A 314 8.60 26.09 -2.51
N ASP A 315 7.70 26.34 -1.57
CA ASP A 315 7.19 27.66 -1.22
C ASP A 315 8.03 28.41 -0.14
N ASP A 316 9.05 27.74 0.42
CA ASP A 316 10.02 28.35 1.34
C ASP A 316 11.14 29.11 0.58
N ALA A 317 11.13 29.10 -0.75
CA ALA A 317 12.13 29.77 -1.56
C ALA A 317 12.09 31.28 -1.25
N GLN A 318 13.06 31.76 -0.48
CA GLN A 318 13.30 33.20 -0.36
C GLN A 318 13.60 33.75 -1.75
N PRO A 319 13.10 34.95 -2.08
CA PRO A 319 13.48 35.61 -3.33
C PRO A 319 15.01 35.63 -3.42
N ASP A 320 15.52 35.22 -4.57
CA ASP A 320 16.96 35.17 -4.89
C ASP A 320 17.60 36.50 -4.45
N PRO A 321 18.55 36.52 -3.50
CA PRO A 321 19.19 37.76 -3.07
C PRO A 321 19.98 38.43 -4.21
N ASP A 322 20.25 37.71 -5.32
CA ASP A 322 20.93 38.22 -6.52
C ASP A 322 19.95 38.57 -7.67
N ALA A 323 18.63 38.39 -7.49
CA ALA A 323 17.65 38.90 -8.45
C ALA A 323 17.68 40.43 -8.49
N PRO A 324 17.74 41.07 -9.68
CA PRO A 324 17.79 42.51 -9.80
C PRO A 324 16.57 43.15 -9.14
N GLU A 325 16.83 43.88 -8.07
CA GLU A 325 15.84 44.57 -7.26
C GLU A 325 14.93 45.43 -8.16
N ALA A 326 13.64 45.09 -8.20
CA ALA A 326 12.66 45.88 -8.90
C ALA A 326 12.67 47.29 -8.28
N LEU A 327 13.02 48.30 -9.07
CA LEU A 327 13.12 49.68 -8.66
C LEU A 327 11.84 50.14 -7.93
N PRO A 328 11.93 50.63 -6.68
CA PRO A 328 10.76 51.12 -5.95
C PRO A 328 10.16 52.33 -6.65
N PRO A 329 8.84 52.50 -6.60
CA PRO A 329 8.22 53.73 -7.11
C PRO A 329 8.78 54.94 -6.38
N VAL A 330 9.20 55.92 -7.15
CA VAL A 330 9.78 57.20 -6.65
C VAL A 330 8.66 58.05 -6.06
N ASP A 331 8.50 58.00 -4.72
CA ASP A 331 7.72 58.98 -4.00
C ASP A 331 8.64 59.86 -3.16
N GLY A 332 8.65 61.14 -3.51
CA GLY A 332 9.53 62.13 -2.94
C GLY A 332 9.07 62.64 -1.55
N GLY A 333 9.69 62.09 -0.49
CA GLY A 333 9.62 62.64 0.85
C GLY A 333 11.03 62.81 1.46
N PRO A 334 11.33 63.82 2.27
CA PRO A 334 12.69 64.10 2.75
C PRO A 334 13.17 63.05 3.76
N PRO A 335 14.49 62.78 3.82
CA PRO A 335 15.06 61.70 4.65
C PRO A 335 15.08 62.10 6.12
N THR A 336 14.49 61.26 6.96
CA THR A 336 14.62 61.33 8.42
C THR A 336 15.89 60.57 8.83
N ALA A 337 16.76 61.19 9.62
CA ALA A 337 18.03 60.67 10.07
C ALA A 337 17.89 59.38 10.90
N PRO A 338 18.86 58.44 10.83
CA PRO A 338 18.82 57.19 11.57
C PRO A 338 19.04 57.44 13.08
N GLN A 339 18.14 56.87 13.89
CA GLN A 339 18.34 56.78 15.33
C GLN A 339 19.23 55.58 15.67
N PRO A 340 20.11 55.67 16.70
CA PRO A 340 20.98 54.56 17.07
C PRO A 340 20.18 53.43 17.70
N LEU A 341 20.48 52.19 17.29
CA LEU A 341 19.98 50.95 17.90
C LEU A 341 20.50 50.87 19.35
N ILE A 342 19.59 50.91 20.29
CA ILE A 342 19.87 50.61 21.70
C ILE A 342 19.72 49.10 21.82
N ASP A 343 20.80 48.41 22.19
CA ASP A 343 20.78 46.99 22.59
C ASP A 343 19.86 46.86 23.81
N ALA A 344 18.63 46.45 23.56
CA ALA A 344 17.70 46.11 24.64
C ALA A 344 17.89 44.61 24.96
N GLU A 345 18.67 44.36 25.99
CA GLU A 345 18.70 43.07 26.67
C GLU A 345 17.28 42.77 27.18
N ILE A 346 16.61 41.79 26.58
CA ILE A 346 15.24 41.37 26.95
C ILE A 346 15.33 40.67 28.31
N VAL A 347 15.18 41.45 29.39
CA VAL A 347 15.00 40.90 30.74
C VAL A 347 13.57 40.36 30.83
N VAL A 348 13.39 39.06 30.68
CA VAL A 348 12.09 38.40 30.90
C VAL A 348 11.75 38.50 32.39
N PRO A 349 10.58 39.03 32.78
CA PRO A 349 10.22 39.13 34.18
C PRO A 349 10.20 37.76 34.88
N ALA A 350 10.77 37.70 36.10
CA ALA A 350 10.88 36.45 36.89
C ALA A 350 9.52 35.73 37.11
N ALA A 351 8.42 36.45 37.06
CA ALA A 351 7.06 35.90 37.15
C ALA A 351 6.66 35.07 35.89
N GLU A 352 7.16 35.46 34.73
CA GLU A 352 6.88 34.77 33.48
C GLU A 352 7.71 33.47 33.34
N GLN A 353 8.94 33.48 33.87
CA GLN A 353 9.77 32.29 34.00
C GLN A 353 9.15 31.27 34.98
N ALA A 354 8.66 31.73 36.13
CA ALA A 354 8.00 30.87 37.12
C ALA A 354 6.73 30.20 36.56
N MET A 355 5.92 30.90 35.76
CA MET A 355 4.73 30.32 35.11
C MET A 355 5.10 29.29 34.03
N ARG A 356 6.17 29.53 33.28
CA ARG A 356 6.68 28.53 32.27
C ARG A 356 7.20 27.27 32.95
N ASP A 357 7.91 27.40 34.07
CA ASP A 357 8.41 26.25 34.84
C ASP A 357 7.29 25.49 35.54
N GLU A 358 6.26 26.10 36.02
CA GLU A 358 5.05 25.45 36.56
C GLU A 358 4.29 24.69 35.45
N GLN A 359 4.12 25.27 34.28
CA GLN A 359 3.49 24.63 33.14
C GLN A 359 4.31 23.43 32.63
N ALA A 360 5.64 23.58 32.55
CA ALA A 360 6.54 22.50 32.15
C ALA A 360 6.51 21.33 33.15
N THR A 361 6.44 21.59 34.44
CA THR A 361 6.36 20.53 35.48
C THR A 361 5.00 19.85 35.50
N ALA A 362 3.90 20.57 35.27
CA ALA A 362 2.57 20.00 35.12
C ALA A 362 2.47 19.09 33.86
N GLN A 363 3.03 19.53 32.74
CA GLN A 363 3.06 18.74 31.51
C GLN A 363 3.90 17.44 31.67
N ARG A 364 5.05 17.50 32.36
CA ARG A 364 5.87 16.30 32.64
C ARG A 364 5.13 15.26 33.50
N LYS A 365 4.33 15.69 34.49
CA LYS A 365 3.52 14.79 35.33
C LYS A 365 2.41 14.11 34.51
N THR A 366 1.74 14.84 33.64
CA THR A 366 0.67 14.27 32.80
C THR A 366 1.21 13.32 31.75
N ARG A 367 2.36 13.62 31.13
CA ARG A 367 3.05 12.71 30.18
C ARG A 367 3.47 11.39 30.85
N ARG A 368 4.01 11.46 32.10
CA ARG A 368 4.42 10.27 32.84
C ARG A 368 3.21 9.39 33.23
N ALA A 369 2.11 10.00 33.65
CA ALA A 369 0.88 9.27 33.96
C ALA A 369 0.25 8.59 32.72
N ARG A 370 0.30 9.24 31.54
CA ARG A 370 -0.15 8.65 30.28
C ARG A 370 0.73 7.46 29.84
N ARG A 371 2.06 7.55 30.01
CA ARG A 371 2.99 6.45 29.72
C ARG A 371 2.69 5.21 30.58
N TRP A 372 2.47 5.39 31.88
CA TRP A 372 2.11 4.29 32.78
C TRP A 372 0.75 3.64 32.46
N LYS A 373 -0.24 4.45 32.06
CA LYS A 373 -1.53 3.94 31.58
C LYS A 373 -1.39 3.09 30.31
N ARG A 374 -0.59 3.58 29.35
CA ARG A 374 -0.32 2.82 28.10
C ARG A 374 0.42 1.51 28.39
N LEU A 375 1.45 1.53 29.22
CA LEU A 375 2.15 0.33 29.63
C LEU A 375 1.21 -0.70 30.29
N GLY A 376 0.28 -0.24 31.15
CA GLY A 376 -0.74 -1.09 31.73
C GLY A 376 -1.68 -1.73 30.71
N ILE A 377 -2.08 -0.98 29.67
CA ILE A 377 -2.91 -1.49 28.57
C ILE A 377 -2.14 -2.55 27.76
N TYR A 378 -0.87 -2.31 27.43
CA TYR A 378 -0.04 -3.30 26.71
C TYR A 378 0.16 -4.59 27.51
N LEU A 379 0.43 -4.48 28.83
CA LEU A 379 0.55 -5.64 29.68
C LEU A 379 -0.77 -6.44 29.79
N ALA A 380 -1.90 -5.75 29.86
CA ALA A 380 -3.22 -6.39 29.85
C ALA A 380 -3.51 -7.09 28.51
N LEU A 381 -3.12 -6.49 27.38
CA LEU A 381 -3.26 -7.08 26.05
C LEU A 381 -2.40 -8.35 25.91
N ILE A 382 -1.13 -8.29 26.34
CA ILE A 382 -0.23 -9.46 26.33
C ILE A 382 -0.80 -10.58 27.19
N ALA A 383 -1.31 -10.26 28.38
CA ALA A 383 -1.94 -11.24 29.26
C ALA A 383 -3.19 -11.86 28.61
N ALA A 384 -4.00 -11.08 27.93
CA ALA A 384 -5.18 -11.57 27.20
C ALA A 384 -4.78 -12.50 26.04
N ILE A 385 -3.77 -12.13 25.25
CA ILE A 385 -3.24 -12.98 24.17
C ILE A 385 -2.70 -14.31 24.77
N ALA A 386 -1.91 -14.25 25.85
CA ALA A 386 -1.39 -15.43 26.51
C ALA A 386 -2.51 -16.35 27.04
N ALA A 387 -3.60 -15.79 27.57
CA ALA A 387 -4.76 -16.56 28.02
C ALA A 387 -5.49 -17.25 26.86
N VAL A 388 -5.67 -16.55 25.73
CA VAL A 388 -6.29 -17.12 24.53
C VAL A 388 -5.43 -18.23 23.93
N THR A 389 -4.12 -18.03 23.81
CA THR A 389 -3.19 -19.05 23.28
C THR A 389 -3.14 -20.28 24.21
N TYR A 390 -3.13 -20.08 25.51
CA TYR A 390 -3.17 -21.17 26.47
C TYR A 390 -4.50 -21.96 26.39
N GLY A 391 -5.62 -21.25 26.27
CA GLY A 391 -6.93 -21.89 26.06
C GLY A 391 -6.99 -22.69 24.75
N ALA A 392 -6.42 -22.15 23.67
CA ALA A 392 -6.34 -22.86 22.40
C ALA A 392 -5.48 -24.11 22.46
N LEU A 393 -4.36 -24.09 23.21
CA LEU A 393 -3.50 -25.26 23.42
C LEU A 393 -4.24 -26.35 24.22
N ILE A 394 -4.98 -25.99 25.28
CA ILE A 394 -5.80 -26.95 26.06
C ILE A 394 -6.87 -27.58 25.16
N ALA A 395 -7.57 -26.76 24.37
CA ALA A 395 -8.59 -27.24 23.45
C ALA A 395 -8.01 -28.18 22.37
N ALA A 396 -6.86 -27.83 21.81
CA ALA A 396 -6.15 -28.67 20.85
C ALA A 396 -5.71 -30.02 21.47
N GLN A 397 -5.21 -29.99 22.69
CA GLN A 397 -4.82 -31.21 23.41
C GLN A 397 -6.03 -32.08 23.70
N ALA A 398 -7.14 -31.51 24.16
CA ALA A 398 -8.37 -32.25 24.41
C ALA A 398 -8.94 -32.86 23.12
N TRP A 399 -8.86 -32.11 21.99
CA TRP A 399 -9.28 -32.63 20.70
C TRP A 399 -8.38 -33.77 20.21
N LEU A 400 -7.05 -33.68 20.34
CA LEU A 400 -6.13 -34.76 20.01
C LEU A 400 -6.43 -36.03 20.83
N GLN A 401 -6.72 -35.89 22.13
CA GLN A 401 -7.06 -37.01 22.99
C GLN A 401 -8.42 -37.65 22.67
N SER A 402 -9.28 -36.98 21.93
CA SER A 402 -10.56 -37.52 21.48
C SER A 402 -10.48 -38.31 20.17
N GLN A 403 -9.34 -38.25 19.48
CA GLN A 403 -9.15 -38.98 18.23
C GLN A 403 -8.56 -40.38 18.48
N TRP A 404 -9.01 -41.34 17.69
CA TRP A 404 -8.54 -42.70 17.73
C TRP A 404 -8.25 -43.21 16.33
N TYR A 405 -7.23 -44.07 16.18
CA TYR A 405 -6.95 -44.74 14.91
C TYR A 405 -6.20 -46.04 15.11
N ILE A 406 -6.30 -46.96 14.12
CA ILE A 406 -5.61 -48.24 14.09
C ILE A 406 -4.49 -48.13 13.06
N ALA A 407 -3.28 -48.54 13.41
CA ALA A 407 -2.13 -48.53 12.51
C ALA A 407 -1.17 -49.67 12.86
N VAL A 408 -0.16 -49.86 11.99
CA VAL A 408 0.90 -50.83 12.22
C VAL A 408 1.91 -50.31 13.24
N ASN A 409 2.12 -51.07 14.31
CA ASN A 409 3.24 -50.84 15.24
C ASN A 409 4.47 -51.59 14.74
N GLY A 410 5.49 -50.84 14.29
CA GLY A 410 6.73 -51.42 13.71
C GLY A 410 6.87 -51.22 12.21
N SER A 411 7.66 -52.06 11.56
CA SER A 411 7.90 -51.96 10.12
C SER A 411 6.73 -52.53 9.30
N PRO A 412 6.41 -51.93 8.14
CA PRO A 412 5.37 -52.45 7.23
C PRO A 412 5.63 -53.94 6.91
N GLY A 413 4.62 -54.79 7.07
CA GLY A 413 4.66 -56.23 6.77
C GLY A 413 5.18 -57.13 7.90
N THR A 414 5.89 -56.62 8.90
CA THR A 414 6.39 -57.41 10.06
C THR A 414 5.88 -56.90 11.41
N GLY A 415 5.24 -55.72 11.42
CA GLY A 415 4.66 -55.14 12.61
C GLY A 415 3.31 -55.73 12.98
N THR A 416 2.81 -55.36 14.15
CA THR A 416 1.50 -55.75 14.68
C THR A 416 0.49 -54.62 14.52
N VAL A 417 -0.79 -54.97 14.38
CA VAL A 417 -1.90 -54.03 14.40
C VAL A 417 -2.04 -53.43 15.81
N ALA A 418 -2.12 -52.15 15.92
CA ALA A 418 -2.20 -51.46 17.23
C ALA A 418 -3.18 -50.32 17.18
N ILE A 419 -3.75 -50.01 18.36
CA ILE A 419 -4.67 -48.89 18.58
C ILE A 419 -3.90 -47.72 19.13
N TYR A 420 -4.07 -46.57 18.53
CA TYR A 420 -3.45 -45.29 18.94
C TYR A 420 -4.52 -44.27 19.33
N GLN A 421 -4.21 -43.48 20.34
CA GLN A 421 -4.95 -42.29 20.68
C GLN A 421 -4.21 -41.05 20.17
N GLY A 422 -4.88 -40.18 19.40
CA GLY A 422 -4.31 -39.02 18.74
C GLY A 422 -4.53 -39.07 17.23
N VAL A 423 -3.67 -38.36 16.50
CA VAL A 423 -3.63 -38.35 15.02
C VAL A 423 -2.29 -38.85 14.52
N PRO A 424 -2.26 -39.58 13.37
CA PRO A 424 -1.01 -40.06 12.79
C PRO A 424 -0.13 -38.88 12.38
N GLY A 425 1.15 -38.93 12.77
CA GLY A 425 2.15 -37.92 12.41
C GLY A 425 2.93 -37.36 13.58
N SER A 426 3.84 -36.43 13.25
CA SER A 426 4.65 -35.70 14.24
C SER A 426 4.74 -34.22 13.89
N LEU A 427 4.75 -33.36 14.90
CA LEU A 427 4.94 -31.92 14.79
C LEU A 427 6.22 -31.53 15.51
N ALA A 428 7.18 -30.93 14.80
CA ALA A 428 8.49 -30.55 15.35
C ALA A 428 9.22 -31.68 16.09
N GLY A 429 9.09 -32.93 15.62
CA GLY A 429 9.76 -34.11 16.22
C GLY A 429 9.00 -34.73 17.40
N VAL A 430 7.84 -34.17 17.80
CA VAL A 430 6.96 -34.71 18.84
C VAL A 430 5.83 -35.52 18.19
N SER A 431 5.64 -36.79 18.57
CA SER A 431 4.52 -37.59 18.10
C SER A 431 3.19 -37.00 18.58
N LEU A 432 2.22 -36.91 17.65
CA LEU A 432 0.84 -36.43 17.95
C LEU A 432 -0.08 -37.58 18.40
N SER A 433 0.45 -38.77 18.59
CA SER A 433 -0.29 -39.93 19.04
C SER A 433 0.49 -40.74 20.07
N THR A 434 -0.25 -41.46 20.88
CA THR A 434 0.29 -42.41 21.86
C THR A 434 -0.27 -43.80 21.60
N LEU A 435 0.59 -44.83 21.65
CA LEU A 435 0.18 -46.24 21.59
C LEU A 435 -0.62 -46.57 22.81
N THR A 436 -1.87 -47.01 22.63
CA THR A 436 -2.76 -47.42 23.73
C THR A 436 -2.77 -48.93 23.91
N THR A 437 -2.95 -49.67 22.84
CA THR A 437 -3.04 -51.11 22.89
C THR A 437 -2.36 -51.75 21.66
N ASP A 438 -1.40 -52.63 21.88
CA ASP A 438 -0.89 -53.52 20.86
C ASP A 438 -1.71 -54.82 20.87
N THR A 439 -2.35 -55.12 19.75
CA THR A 439 -3.27 -56.26 19.67
C THR A 439 -2.56 -57.59 19.48
N GLY A 440 -1.28 -57.59 19.14
CA GLY A 440 -0.50 -58.76 18.79
C GLY A 440 -0.89 -59.42 17.45
N LEU A 441 -1.85 -58.85 16.70
CA LEU A 441 -2.22 -59.33 15.35
C LEU A 441 -1.16 -58.94 14.32
N PRO A 442 -0.44 -59.89 13.69
CA PRO A 442 0.57 -59.58 12.72
C PRO A 442 -0.09 -58.96 11.47
N ALA A 443 0.33 -57.76 11.08
CA ALA A 443 -0.22 -57.05 9.92
C ALA A 443 -0.06 -57.84 8.61
N GLY A 444 1.01 -58.65 8.49
CA GLY A 444 1.26 -59.54 7.34
C GLY A 444 0.29 -60.70 7.16
N GLN A 445 -0.58 -60.99 8.15
CA GLN A 445 -1.62 -62.02 8.06
C GLN A 445 -2.96 -61.50 7.53
N LEU A 446 -3.11 -60.18 7.42
CA LEU A 446 -4.29 -59.53 6.85
C LEU A 446 -4.35 -59.66 5.33
N PRO A 447 -5.55 -59.60 4.73
CA PRO A 447 -5.69 -59.39 3.30
C PRO A 447 -4.90 -58.19 2.80
N LEU A 448 -4.36 -58.25 1.57
CA LEU A 448 -3.49 -57.17 1.02
C LEU A 448 -4.15 -55.79 1.06
N PHE A 449 -5.45 -55.71 0.85
CA PHE A 449 -6.22 -54.47 0.96
C PHE A 449 -6.21 -53.90 2.40
N ASP A 450 -6.43 -54.78 3.38
CA ASP A 450 -6.44 -54.37 4.80
C ASP A 450 -5.05 -54.00 5.29
N GLN A 451 -3.99 -54.63 4.79
CA GLN A 451 -2.60 -54.21 5.08
C GLN A 451 -2.33 -52.78 4.64
N GLU A 452 -2.81 -52.41 3.44
CA GLU A 452 -2.68 -51.04 2.94
C GLU A 452 -3.47 -50.02 3.79
N LEU A 453 -4.71 -50.37 4.15
CA LEU A 453 -5.55 -49.50 5.02
C LEU A 453 -4.90 -49.30 6.39
N VAL A 454 -4.45 -50.34 7.06
CA VAL A 454 -3.81 -50.25 8.38
C VAL A 454 -2.48 -49.49 8.29
N SER A 455 -1.75 -49.61 7.17
CA SER A 455 -0.50 -48.87 6.98
C SER A 455 -0.73 -47.36 6.89
N LYS A 456 -1.85 -46.91 6.32
CA LYS A 456 -2.27 -45.52 6.23
C LYS A 456 -2.93 -44.97 7.51
N GLY A 457 -3.37 -45.86 8.37
CA GLY A 457 -4.13 -45.56 9.56
C GLY A 457 -5.64 -45.50 9.34
N ILE A 458 -6.38 -46.41 9.99
CA ILE A 458 -7.85 -46.47 9.93
C ILE A 458 -8.40 -45.59 11.08
N PRO A 459 -9.13 -44.50 10.80
CA PRO A 459 -9.72 -43.67 11.85
C PRO A 459 -10.84 -44.42 12.58
N ALA A 460 -11.00 -44.18 13.87
CA ALA A 460 -12.07 -44.71 14.72
C ALA A 460 -12.71 -43.59 15.54
N GLU A 461 -14.01 -43.69 15.78
CA GLU A 461 -14.77 -42.68 16.53
C GLU A 461 -14.52 -42.72 18.04
N SER A 462 -14.11 -43.88 18.54
CA SER A 462 -13.84 -44.14 19.96
C SER A 462 -12.91 -45.34 20.14
N GLU A 463 -12.41 -45.53 21.36
CA GLU A 463 -11.66 -46.73 21.72
C GLU A 463 -12.46 -48.02 21.48
N ALA A 464 -13.74 -48.02 21.84
CA ALA A 464 -14.63 -49.19 21.61
C ALA A 464 -14.83 -49.47 20.11
N ASP A 465 -14.91 -48.43 19.29
CA ASP A 465 -14.98 -48.56 17.81
C ASP A 465 -13.68 -49.10 17.25
N ALA A 466 -12.54 -48.64 17.71
CA ALA A 466 -11.22 -49.13 17.33
C ALA A 466 -11.08 -50.64 17.68
N GLN A 467 -11.52 -51.05 18.86
CA GLN A 467 -11.53 -52.47 19.25
C GLN A 467 -12.46 -53.30 18.39
N ARG A 468 -13.61 -52.79 17.97
CA ARG A 468 -14.53 -53.44 17.05
C ARG A 468 -13.89 -53.68 15.67
N ILE A 469 -13.25 -52.62 15.13
CA ILE A 469 -12.54 -52.70 13.86
C ILE A 469 -11.39 -53.71 13.90
N VAL A 470 -10.65 -53.76 15.02
CA VAL A 470 -9.58 -54.75 15.22
C VAL A 470 -10.15 -56.18 15.26
N ALA A 471 -11.28 -56.40 15.94
CA ALA A 471 -11.95 -57.69 15.97
C ALA A 471 -12.39 -58.15 14.56
N GLU A 472 -12.87 -57.24 13.72
CA GLU A 472 -13.22 -57.54 12.33
C GLU A 472 -11.97 -57.87 11.49
N LEU A 473 -10.84 -57.16 11.72
CA LEU A 473 -9.56 -57.45 11.08
C LEU A 473 -9.02 -58.83 11.50
N GLN A 474 -9.19 -59.20 12.78
CA GLN A 474 -8.80 -60.50 13.28
C GLN A 474 -9.56 -61.64 12.59
N VAL A 475 -10.89 -61.51 12.42
CA VAL A 475 -11.71 -62.49 11.70
C VAL A 475 -11.23 -62.66 10.28
N ARG A 476 -10.91 -61.58 9.56
CA ARG A 476 -10.41 -61.61 8.22
C ARG A 476 -8.99 -62.19 8.12
N ALA A 477 -8.16 -61.97 9.11
CA ALA A 477 -6.85 -62.61 9.19
C ALA A 477 -6.96 -64.14 9.39
N ASP A 478 -7.89 -64.58 10.26
CA ASP A 478 -8.16 -65.99 10.52
C ASP A 478 -8.70 -66.70 9.23
N GLU A 479 -9.53 -66.00 8.44
CA GLU A 479 -10.01 -66.48 7.16
C GLU A 479 -8.83 -66.68 6.16
N CYS A 480 -7.82 -65.83 6.18
CA CYS A 480 -6.65 -65.98 5.36
C CYS A 480 -5.74 -67.17 5.76
N GLN A 481 -5.87 -67.72 6.96
CA GLN A 481 -5.11 -68.87 7.42
C GLN A 481 -5.80 -70.19 7.15
N THR A 482 -6.96 -70.19 6.53
CA THR A 482 -7.67 -71.43 6.16
C THR A 482 -6.95 -72.18 5.02
N ILE A 483 -7.28 -73.49 4.83
CA ILE A 483 -6.68 -74.36 3.79
C ILE A 483 -6.98 -73.82 2.39
N PHE A 484 -8.07 -73.08 2.19
CA PHE A 484 -8.45 -72.43 0.93
C PHE A 484 -8.71 -70.94 1.22
N PRO A 485 -7.65 -70.11 1.28
CA PRO A 485 -7.81 -68.73 1.60
C PRO A 485 -8.57 -67.97 0.49
N PRO A 486 -9.39 -66.96 0.83
CA PRO A 486 -10.06 -66.11 -0.13
C PRO A 486 -9.07 -65.34 -1.01
N ALA A 487 -9.51 -64.89 -2.21
CA ALA A 487 -8.71 -64.05 -3.09
C ALA A 487 -8.30 -62.75 -2.36
N GLY A 488 -7.03 -62.34 -2.46
CA GLY A 488 -6.47 -61.15 -1.78
C GLY A 488 -5.75 -61.49 -0.47
N CYS A 489 -5.71 -62.72 -0.02
CA CYS A 489 -4.91 -63.14 1.12
C CYS A 489 -3.43 -63.33 0.73
N PRO A 490 -2.46 -63.12 1.65
CA PRO A 490 -1.05 -63.39 1.40
C PRO A 490 -0.85 -64.88 1.00
N GLY A 491 -0.27 -65.16 -0.16
CA GLY A 491 -0.03 -66.49 -0.66
C GLY A 491 -1.21 -67.15 -1.42
N SER A 492 -2.36 -66.51 -1.57
CA SER A 492 -3.35 -66.93 -2.54
C SER A 492 -2.80 -66.78 -3.96
N LEU A 493 -2.79 -67.88 -4.75
CA LEU A 493 -2.34 -67.83 -6.13
C LEU A 493 -3.18 -66.80 -6.89
N SER A 494 -2.54 -65.76 -7.45
CA SER A 494 -3.16 -64.88 -8.40
C SER A 494 -3.61 -65.71 -9.62
N ASN A 495 -4.91 -65.81 -9.89
CA ASN A 495 -5.41 -66.20 -11.19
C ASN A 495 -5.02 -65.13 -12.20
N GLU A 496 -3.82 -65.19 -12.73
CA GLU A 496 -3.53 -64.53 -13.99
C GLU A 496 -4.36 -65.24 -15.08
N PRO A 497 -5.12 -64.50 -15.89
CA PRO A 497 -5.77 -65.10 -17.05
C PRO A 497 -4.67 -65.61 -17.98
N VAL A 498 -4.72 -66.88 -18.27
CA VAL A 498 -3.89 -67.55 -19.31
C VAL A 498 -4.19 -66.78 -20.60
N GLU A 499 -3.26 -66.03 -21.12
CA GLU A 499 -3.28 -65.56 -22.51
C GLU A 499 -3.25 -66.78 -23.42
N ASP A 500 -4.29 -66.96 -24.21
CA ASP A 500 -4.33 -67.85 -25.32
C ASP A 500 -3.20 -67.50 -26.30
N VAL A 501 -2.17 -68.35 -26.35
CA VAL A 501 -1.15 -68.30 -27.41
C VAL A 501 -1.68 -69.14 -28.59
N PRO A 502 -1.59 -68.67 -29.88
CA PRO A 502 -2.24 -69.08 -31.05
C PRO A 502 -1.77 -70.45 -31.55
#